data_a290d7f717083481e782a5484b12d37c
#
_entry.id   a290d7f717083481e782a5484b12d37c
#
_cell.length_a   1.000
_cell.length_b   1.000
_cell.length_c   1.000
_cell.angle_alpha   90.00
_cell.angle_beta   90.00
_cell.angle_gamma   90.00
#
_symmetry.space_group_name_H-M   'P 1'
#
loop_
_entity.id
_entity.type
_entity.pdbx_description
1 polymer ?
#
loop_
_entity_poly.entity_id
_entity_poly.type
_entity_poly.pdbx_seq_one_letter_code
_entity_poly.pdbx_strand_id
1 'polypeptide(L)'
;MTEKISLLVVQSNPVVGNIAFNKQIVIDHLQNNNSDLILFSELMLTGYPPEDLILKPAFMKKVHEAVDEIVNLSKGKHPTVVLGTPWLDEGNLFNAAVVIH
;
A
#
# COMPACT_ATOMS: atom_id res chain seq x y z
N MET A 1 -17.07 29.65 -5.87
CA MET A 1 -16.84 28.29 -6.42
C MET A 1 -16.29 27.40 -5.33
N THR A 2 -16.82 26.21 -5.19
CA THR A 2 -16.36 25.25 -4.19
C THR A 2 -15.58 24.15 -4.88
N GLU A 3 -14.33 23.99 -4.51
CA GLU A 3 -13.54 22.85 -4.95
C GLU A 3 -13.86 21.64 -4.08
N LYS A 4 -13.92 20.49 -4.69
CA LYS A 4 -14.19 19.22 -4.01
C LYS A 4 -13.13 18.21 -4.36
N ILE A 5 -12.76 17.42 -3.38
CA ILE A 5 -11.87 16.28 -3.55
C ILE A 5 -12.62 15.02 -3.11
N SER A 6 -12.55 13.98 -3.92
CA SER A 6 -13.16 12.71 -3.56
C SER A 6 -12.11 11.81 -2.89
N LEU A 7 -12.49 11.28 -1.74
CA LEU A 7 -11.63 10.42 -0.93
C LEU A 7 -12.30 9.07 -0.74
N LEU A 8 -11.62 8.00 -1.10
CA LEU A 8 -12.02 6.65 -0.78
C LEU A 8 -11.17 6.14 0.37
N VAL A 9 -11.81 5.80 1.48
CA VAL A 9 -11.14 5.15 2.62
C VAL A 9 -11.44 3.66 2.55
N VAL A 10 -10.40 2.85 2.40
CA VAL A 10 -10.55 1.40 2.27
C VAL A 10 -10.31 0.74 3.63
N GLN A 11 -11.36 0.15 4.16
CA GLN A 11 -11.30 -0.70 5.35
C GLN A 11 -11.41 -2.14 4.89
N SER A 12 -10.29 -2.71 4.48
CA SER A 12 -10.23 -4.10 4.05
C SER A 12 -9.71 -4.97 5.19
N ASN A 13 -9.70 -6.27 4.94
CA ASN A 13 -9.20 -7.24 5.90
C ASN A 13 -7.98 -7.96 5.31
N PRO A 14 -6.80 -7.32 5.33
CA PRO A 14 -5.61 -7.95 4.79
C PRO A 14 -5.24 -9.20 5.60
N VAL A 15 -4.58 -10.13 4.93
CA VAL A 15 -4.11 -11.38 5.55
C VAL A 15 -2.67 -11.20 5.98
N VAL A 16 -2.38 -11.41 7.26
CA VAL A 16 -1.02 -11.25 7.79
C VAL A 16 -0.06 -12.18 7.04
N GLY A 17 1.02 -11.61 6.52
CA GLY A 17 2.06 -12.32 5.81
C GLY A 17 1.76 -12.64 4.35
N ASN A 18 0.53 -12.44 3.88
CA ASN A 18 0.17 -12.72 2.48
C ASN A 18 0.24 -11.46 1.63
N ILE A 19 1.45 -11.09 1.26
CA ILE A 19 1.71 -9.85 0.50
C ILE A 19 1.01 -9.89 -0.86
N ALA A 20 1.01 -11.03 -1.54
CA ALA A 20 0.38 -11.15 -2.86
C ALA A 20 -1.13 -10.87 -2.80
N PHE A 21 -1.81 -11.42 -1.81
CA PHE A 21 -3.23 -11.22 -1.61
C PHE A 21 -3.52 -9.75 -1.26
N ASN A 22 -2.77 -9.19 -0.32
CA ASN A 22 -2.95 -7.81 0.14
C ASN A 22 -2.65 -6.80 -0.97
N LYS A 23 -1.60 -7.04 -1.74
CA LYS A 23 -1.26 -6.23 -2.92
C LYS A 23 -2.40 -6.23 -3.94
N GLN A 24 -3.02 -7.38 -4.17
CA GLN A 24 -4.11 -7.47 -5.14
C GLN A 24 -5.33 -6.63 -4.72
N ILE A 25 -5.62 -6.56 -3.43
CA ILE A 25 -6.66 -5.66 -2.92
C ILE A 25 -6.36 -4.21 -3.30
N VAL A 26 -5.11 -3.79 -3.11
CA VAL A 26 -4.67 -2.43 -3.45
C VAL A 26 -4.84 -2.18 -4.95
N ILE A 27 -4.35 -3.10 -5.77
CA ILE A 27 -4.41 -2.98 -7.23
C ILE A 27 -5.85 -2.91 -7.73
N ASP A 28 -6.73 -3.75 -7.19
CA ASP A 28 -8.14 -3.78 -7.59
C ASP A 28 -8.82 -2.43 -7.32
N HIS A 29 -8.56 -1.83 -6.17
CA HIS A 29 -9.10 -0.51 -5.86
C HIS A 29 -8.51 0.58 -6.74
N LEU A 30 -7.20 0.51 -7.01
CA LEU A 30 -6.53 1.47 -7.87
C LEU A 30 -7.10 1.47 -9.29
N GLN A 31 -7.37 0.30 -9.84
CA GLN A 31 -7.82 0.14 -11.22
C GLN A 31 -9.31 0.35 -11.42
N ASN A 32 -10.11 0.14 -10.38
CA ASN A 32 -11.57 0.17 -10.46
C ASN A 32 -12.20 1.37 -9.76
N ASN A 33 -11.42 2.42 -9.54
CA ASN A 33 -11.90 3.59 -8.81
C ASN A 33 -11.34 4.87 -9.43
N ASN A 34 -12.18 5.91 -9.49
CA ASN A 34 -11.80 7.24 -10.00
C ASN A 34 -11.86 8.32 -8.94
N SER A 35 -11.72 7.96 -7.67
CA SER A 35 -11.53 8.94 -6.61
C SER A 35 -10.24 9.71 -6.82
N ASP A 36 -10.15 10.90 -6.24
CA ASP A 36 -8.91 11.67 -6.30
C ASP A 36 -7.82 11.05 -5.43
N LEU A 37 -8.23 10.47 -4.30
CA LEU A 37 -7.31 9.91 -3.31
C LEU A 37 -7.90 8.61 -2.74
N ILE A 38 -7.06 7.58 -2.62
CA ILE A 38 -7.41 6.34 -1.93
C ILE A 38 -6.50 6.19 -0.72
N LEU A 39 -7.09 6.05 0.45
CA LEU A 39 -6.38 5.85 1.70
C LEU A 39 -6.58 4.41 2.18
N PHE A 40 -5.49 3.68 2.33
CA PHE A 40 -5.47 2.34 2.89
C PHE A 40 -5.05 2.37 4.36
N SER A 41 -5.32 1.28 5.07
CA SER A 41 -5.03 1.18 6.49
C SER A 41 -3.54 1.03 6.78
N GLU A 42 -3.18 1.20 8.04
CA GLU A 42 -1.83 0.97 8.55
C GLU A 42 -1.38 -0.46 8.22
N LEU A 43 -0.14 -0.60 7.76
CA LEU A 43 0.48 -1.89 7.43
C LEU A 43 -0.38 -2.76 6.49
N MET A 44 -1.06 -2.12 5.54
CA MET A 44 -1.96 -2.79 4.61
C MET A 44 -1.29 -3.93 3.84
N LEU A 45 -0.04 -3.75 3.39
CA LEU A 45 0.63 -4.75 2.57
C LEU A 45 0.99 -6.02 3.33
N THR A 46 1.25 -5.92 4.63
CA THR A 46 1.69 -7.06 5.43
C THR A 46 0.58 -7.64 6.30
N GLY A 47 -0.49 -6.89 6.50
CA GLY A 47 -1.45 -7.16 7.56
C GLY A 47 -0.91 -6.71 8.91
N TYR A 48 -1.78 -6.61 9.90
CA TYR A 48 -1.44 -6.14 11.24
C TYR A 48 -1.94 -7.14 12.28
N PRO A 49 -1.09 -7.53 13.22
CA PRO A 49 0.33 -7.19 13.39
C PRO A 49 1.23 -8.14 12.59
N PRO A 50 2.25 -7.64 11.89
CA PRO A 50 3.16 -8.51 11.12
C PRO A 50 4.21 -9.22 11.99
N GLU A 51 4.37 -8.82 13.24
CA GLU A 51 5.29 -9.40 14.22
C GLU A 51 6.72 -9.46 13.68
N ASP A 52 7.41 -10.61 13.83
CA ASP A 52 8.82 -10.75 13.40
C ASP A 52 8.99 -11.02 11.91
N LEU A 53 7.93 -11.11 11.13
CA LEU A 53 8.06 -11.21 9.67
C LEU A 53 8.88 -10.06 9.10
N ILE A 54 8.69 -8.85 9.63
CA ILE A 54 9.39 -7.66 9.18
C ILE A 54 10.90 -7.69 9.42
N LEU A 55 11.37 -8.59 10.27
CA LEU A 55 12.80 -8.79 10.54
C LEU A 55 13.45 -9.71 9.51
N LYS A 56 12.68 -10.36 8.65
CA LYS A 56 13.20 -11.30 7.64
C LYS A 56 13.52 -10.54 6.36
N PRO A 57 14.78 -10.56 5.90
CA PRO A 57 15.16 -9.83 4.68
C PRO A 57 14.38 -10.26 3.45
N ALA A 58 14.11 -11.56 3.28
CA ALA A 58 13.34 -12.06 2.15
C ALA A 58 11.90 -11.55 2.16
N PHE A 59 11.30 -11.40 3.34
CA PHE A 59 9.96 -10.86 3.48
C PHE A 59 9.94 -9.37 3.08
N MET A 60 10.88 -8.59 3.60
CA MET A 60 10.96 -7.16 3.27
C MET A 60 11.28 -6.92 1.80
N LYS A 61 12.06 -7.81 1.17
CA LYS A 61 12.28 -7.74 -0.28
C LYS A 61 10.96 -7.86 -1.04
N LYS A 62 10.10 -8.78 -0.65
CA LYS A 62 8.78 -8.96 -1.27
C LYS A 62 7.88 -7.73 -1.05
N VAL A 63 7.97 -7.10 0.12
CA VAL A 63 7.25 -5.86 0.40
C VAL A 63 7.67 -4.76 -0.59
N HIS A 64 8.97 -4.55 -0.76
CA HIS A 64 9.48 -3.55 -1.69
C HIS A 64 9.10 -3.86 -3.14
N GLU A 65 9.17 -5.12 -3.55
CA GLU A 65 8.74 -5.55 -4.89
C GLU A 65 7.25 -5.29 -5.12
N ALA A 66 6.42 -5.50 -4.10
CA ALA A 66 4.99 -5.23 -4.19
C ALA A 66 4.71 -3.74 -4.37
N VAL A 67 5.42 -2.87 -3.64
CA VAL A 67 5.30 -1.42 -3.82
C VAL A 67 5.71 -1.02 -5.23
N ASP A 68 6.82 -1.54 -5.72
CA ASP A 68 7.30 -1.26 -7.08
C ASP A 68 6.27 -1.67 -8.14
N GLU A 69 5.61 -2.81 -7.95
CA GLU A 69 4.57 -3.27 -8.86
C GLU A 69 3.37 -2.32 -8.85
N ILE A 70 2.93 -1.91 -7.66
CA ILE A 70 1.84 -0.94 -7.53
C ILE A 70 2.20 0.38 -8.22
N VAL A 71 3.42 0.87 -8.00
CA VAL A 71 3.91 2.09 -8.66
C VAL A 71 3.89 1.93 -10.18
N ASN A 72 4.35 0.80 -10.70
CA ASN A 72 4.36 0.55 -12.14
C ASN A 72 2.95 0.51 -12.73
N LEU A 73 2.00 -0.09 -12.02
CA LEU A 73 0.61 -0.17 -12.47
C LEU A 73 -0.14 1.15 -12.34
N SER A 74 0.40 2.09 -11.58
CA SER A 74 -0.22 3.41 -11.37
C SER A 74 0.34 4.48 -12.30
N LYS A 75 1.11 4.11 -13.32
CA LYS A 75 1.57 5.06 -14.34
C LYS A 75 0.40 5.54 -15.18
N GLY A 76 0.40 6.84 -15.47
CA GLY A 76 -0.69 7.48 -16.20
C GLY A 76 -1.72 8.06 -15.22
N LYS A 77 -2.98 8.11 -15.65
CA LYS A 77 -4.04 8.68 -14.81
C LYS A 77 -4.55 7.66 -13.80
N HIS A 78 -4.42 8.00 -12.52
CA HIS A 78 -4.87 7.15 -11.43
C HIS A 78 -5.17 7.99 -10.19
N PRO A 79 -5.91 7.46 -9.21
CA PRO A 79 -6.01 8.11 -7.90
C PRO A 79 -4.63 8.20 -7.23
N THR A 80 -4.43 9.24 -6.43
CA THR A 80 -3.30 9.26 -5.50
C THR A 80 -3.55 8.19 -4.43
N VAL A 81 -2.55 7.37 -4.15
CA VAL A 81 -2.66 6.27 -3.19
C VAL A 81 -1.81 6.59 -1.96
N VAL A 82 -2.41 6.45 -0.78
CA VAL A 82 -1.68 6.46 0.49
C VAL A 82 -1.74 5.05 1.05
N LEU A 83 -0.59 4.40 1.13
CA LEU A 83 -0.47 2.98 1.43
C LEU A 83 0.37 2.75 2.69
N GLY A 84 -0.22 2.12 3.70
CA GLY A 84 0.51 1.72 4.90
C GLY A 84 1.36 0.48 4.65
N THR A 85 2.63 0.55 4.96
CA THR A 85 3.57 -0.55 4.76
C THR A 85 4.78 -0.40 5.67
N PRO A 86 5.39 -1.51 6.14
CA PRO A 86 6.72 -1.40 6.70
C PRO A 86 7.69 -1.02 5.58
N TRP A 87 8.69 -0.25 5.91
CA TRP A 87 9.66 0.24 4.94
C TRP A 87 11.06 0.17 5.49
N LEU A 88 11.95 -0.46 4.75
CA LEU A 88 13.36 -0.58 5.12
C LEU A 88 14.16 0.41 4.29
N ASP A 89 14.87 1.32 4.96
CA ASP A 89 15.70 2.31 4.32
C ASP A 89 17.01 2.48 5.08
N GLU A 90 18.13 2.27 4.40
CA GLU A 90 19.48 2.39 4.96
C GLU A 90 19.64 1.61 6.27
N GLY A 91 19.11 0.39 6.32
CA GLY A 91 19.19 -0.48 7.49
C GLY A 91 18.19 -0.15 8.60
N ASN A 92 17.40 0.90 8.46
CA ASN A 92 16.38 1.28 9.42
C ASN A 92 15.00 0.81 8.94
N LEU A 93 14.22 0.27 9.86
CA LEU A 93 12.87 -0.23 9.61
C LEU A 93 11.84 0.77 10.13
N PHE A 94 10.94 1.18 9.28
CA PHE A 94 9.90 2.15 9.60
C PHE A 94 8.51 1.56 9.42
N ASN A 95 7.57 2.04 10.21
CA ASN A 95 6.15 1.92 9.92
C ASN A 95 5.78 3.16 9.10
N ALA A 96 5.55 2.99 7.81
CA ALA A 96 5.49 4.10 6.87
C ALA A 96 4.14 4.21 6.17
N ALA A 97 3.88 5.41 5.68
CA ALA A 97 2.84 5.65 4.69
C ALA A 97 3.54 6.05 3.38
N VAL A 98 3.37 5.25 2.36
CA VAL A 98 3.91 5.53 1.03
C VAL A 98 2.85 6.24 0.22
N VAL A 99 3.20 7.39 -0.35
CA VAL A 99 2.30 8.16 -1.20
C VAL A 99 2.71 7.94 -2.65
N ILE A 100 1.77 7.45 -3.45
CA ILE A 100 1.96 7.21 -4.88
C ILE A 100 1.08 8.18 -5.65
N HIS A 101 1.73 9.14 -6.26
CA HIS A 101 1.05 10.25 -6.95
C HIS A 101 1.33 10.25 -8.45
#